data_096659f7d44772c1db136de9a2fe21a3
#
_entry.id   096659f7d44772c1db136de9a2fe21a3
#
_cell.length_a   1.000
_cell.length_b   1.000
_cell.length_c   1.000
_cell.angle_alpha   90.00
_cell.angle_beta   90.00
_cell.angle_gamma   90.00
#
_symmetry.space_group_name_H-M   'P 1'
#
loop_
_entity.id
_entity.type
_entity.pdbx_description
1 polymer ?
#
loop_
_entity_poly.entity_id
_entity_poly.type
_entity_poly.pdbx_seq_one_letter_code
_entity_poly.pdbx_strand_id
1 'polypeptide(L)'
;SLHDALPIWIPAHVKGYQYLRDAILRALSDESLANNITKELYPKVADKYNTTPDRVERGIRHAIELAWVRGNVDLMTDYFGYTINLQKGKPTNAEFIAMVSDRIRLNY
;
A
#
# COMPACT_ATOMS: atom_id res chain seq x y z
N SER A 1 8.73 -8.49 10.51
CA SER A 1 8.70 -8.57 9.05
C SER A 1 7.65 -7.62 8.48
N LEU A 2 7.70 -7.40 7.18
CA LEU A 2 6.72 -6.55 6.52
C LEU A 2 5.30 -7.10 6.68
N HIS A 3 5.16 -8.41 6.67
CA HIS A 3 3.86 -9.06 6.87
C HIS A 3 3.25 -8.68 8.22
N ASP A 4 4.07 -8.59 9.26
CA ASP A 4 3.62 -8.20 10.60
C ASP A 4 3.28 -6.72 10.67
N ALA A 5 3.94 -5.90 9.85
CA ALA A 5 3.71 -4.46 9.81
C ALA A 5 2.49 -4.08 9.00
N LEU A 6 2.09 -4.91 8.04
CA LEU A 6 0.90 -4.65 7.22
C LEU A 6 -0.37 -5.02 7.96
N PRO A 7 -1.46 -4.28 7.72
CA PRO A 7 -2.75 -4.64 8.28
C PRO A 7 -3.17 -6.04 7.86
N ILE A 8 -3.54 -6.87 8.84
CA ILE A 8 -3.86 -8.28 8.61
C ILE A 8 -5.19 -8.50 7.88
N TRP A 9 -5.96 -7.46 7.66
CA TRP A 9 -7.24 -7.57 6.96
C TRP A 9 -7.11 -7.68 5.44
N ILE A 10 -5.88 -7.53 4.88
CA ILE A 10 -5.64 -7.73 3.46
C ILE A 10 -5.30 -9.21 3.24
N PRO A 11 -6.14 -9.97 2.50
CA PRO A 11 -5.85 -11.38 2.26
C PRO A 11 -4.57 -11.56 1.44
N ALA A 12 -3.65 -12.39 1.93
CA ALA A 12 -2.34 -12.57 1.32
C ALA A 12 -2.39 -13.20 -0.08
N HIS A 13 -3.46 -13.93 -0.40
CA HIS A 13 -3.60 -14.58 -1.72
C HIS A 13 -4.08 -13.63 -2.83
N VAL A 14 -4.48 -12.42 -2.48
CA VAL A 14 -4.89 -11.42 -3.47
C VAL A 14 -3.64 -10.91 -4.19
N LYS A 15 -3.65 -10.92 -5.54
CA LYS A 15 -2.49 -10.44 -6.31
C LYS A 15 -2.11 -9.00 -5.93
N GLY A 16 -3.10 -8.18 -5.70
CA GLY A 16 -2.86 -6.81 -5.28
C GLY A 16 -2.08 -6.70 -3.98
N TYR A 17 -2.24 -7.66 -3.07
CA TYR A 17 -1.44 -7.71 -1.86
C TYR A 17 0.05 -7.86 -2.17
N GLN A 18 0.38 -8.76 -3.11
CA GLN A 18 1.78 -8.98 -3.51
C GLN A 18 2.37 -7.72 -4.14
N TYR A 19 1.61 -7.06 -5.01
CA TYR A 19 2.04 -5.81 -5.63
C TYR A 19 2.22 -4.71 -4.58
N LEU A 20 1.28 -4.59 -3.66
CA LEU A 20 1.34 -3.60 -2.59
C LEU A 20 2.53 -3.84 -1.68
N ARG A 21 2.76 -5.08 -1.29
CA ARG A 21 3.91 -5.46 -0.47
C ARG A 21 5.23 -5.09 -1.15
N ASP A 22 5.37 -5.42 -2.42
CA ASP A 22 6.57 -5.10 -3.18
C ASP A 22 6.75 -3.59 -3.32
N ALA A 23 5.66 -2.87 -3.58
CA ALA A 23 5.68 -1.42 -3.69
C ALA A 23 6.17 -0.76 -2.39
N ILE A 24 5.67 -1.24 -1.24
CA ILE A 24 6.09 -0.71 0.06
C ILE A 24 7.56 -1.02 0.32
N LEU A 25 8.01 -2.24 0.01
CA LEU A 25 9.43 -2.60 0.16
C LEU A 25 10.34 -1.70 -0.67
N ARG A 26 9.95 -1.40 -1.90
CA ARG A 26 10.71 -0.50 -2.77
C ARG A 26 10.71 0.94 -2.25
N ALA A 27 9.57 1.41 -1.77
CA ALA A 27 9.46 2.74 -1.18
C ALA A 27 10.31 2.88 0.09
N LEU A 28 10.44 1.81 0.87
CA LEU A 28 11.31 1.78 2.03
C LEU A 28 12.78 1.85 1.65
N SER A 29 13.17 1.20 0.55
CA SER A 29 14.54 1.21 0.06
C SER A 29 14.91 2.53 -0.61
N ASP A 30 13.95 3.19 -1.23
CA ASP A 30 14.18 4.43 -1.98
C ASP A 30 12.93 5.32 -1.86
N GLU A 31 13.05 6.35 -1.02
CA GLU A 31 11.94 7.28 -0.77
C GLU A 31 11.47 8.00 -2.04
N SER A 32 12.36 8.19 -3.01
CA SER A 32 11.98 8.87 -4.25
C SER A 32 10.89 8.10 -5.01
N LEU A 33 10.82 6.78 -4.85
CA LEU A 33 9.78 5.97 -5.47
C LEU A 33 8.40 6.25 -4.90
N ALA A 34 8.31 6.57 -3.62
CA ALA A 34 7.04 6.94 -2.99
C ALA A 34 6.48 8.24 -3.54
N ASN A 35 7.36 9.11 -4.06
CA ASN A 35 6.96 10.39 -4.66
C ASN A 35 6.77 10.30 -6.18
N ASN A 36 7.00 9.13 -6.77
CA ASN A 36 6.97 8.96 -8.22
C ASN A 36 6.33 7.61 -8.59
N ILE A 37 5.16 7.38 -8.05
CA ILE A 37 4.50 6.07 -8.08
C ILE A 37 4.16 5.65 -9.51
N THR A 38 3.52 6.52 -10.27
CA THR A 38 3.04 6.19 -11.61
C THR A 38 4.19 5.98 -12.59
N LYS A 39 5.20 6.83 -12.54
CA LYS A 39 6.28 6.81 -13.53
C LYS A 39 7.39 5.84 -13.19
N GLU A 40 7.60 5.54 -11.92
CA GLU A 40 8.74 4.71 -11.50
C GLU A 40 8.35 3.49 -10.70
N LEU A 41 7.50 3.64 -9.69
CA LEU A 41 7.21 2.53 -8.78
C LEU A 41 6.38 1.44 -9.45
N TYR A 42 5.27 1.79 -10.08
CA TYR A 42 4.43 0.80 -10.75
C TYR A 42 5.17 0.05 -11.84
N PRO A 43 5.97 0.71 -12.71
CA PRO A 43 6.75 -0.03 -13.71
C PRO A 43 7.73 -1.02 -13.11
N LYS A 44 8.39 -0.68 -11.99
CA LYS A 44 9.33 -1.59 -11.33
C LYS A 44 8.62 -2.82 -10.76
N VAL A 45 7.48 -2.63 -10.13
CA VAL A 45 6.67 -3.73 -9.62
C VAL A 45 6.16 -4.60 -10.79
N ALA A 46 5.70 -3.94 -11.85
CA ALA A 46 5.20 -4.64 -13.04
C ALA A 46 6.29 -5.54 -13.66
N ASP A 47 7.51 -5.05 -13.75
CA ASP A 47 8.63 -5.81 -14.30
C ASP A 47 8.89 -7.07 -13.47
N LYS A 48 8.86 -6.95 -12.16
CA LYS A 48 9.10 -8.10 -11.27
C LYS A 48 8.07 -9.20 -11.47
N TYR A 49 6.80 -8.83 -11.64
CA TYR A 49 5.70 -9.79 -11.74
C TYR A 49 5.26 -10.06 -13.16
N ASN A 50 6.02 -9.61 -14.14
CA ASN A 50 5.75 -9.82 -15.56
C ASN A 50 4.31 -9.41 -15.92
N THR A 51 3.96 -8.22 -15.54
CA THR A 51 2.65 -7.63 -15.77
C THR A 51 2.80 -6.18 -16.24
N THR A 52 1.71 -5.41 -16.23
CA THR A 52 1.71 -4.03 -16.68
C THR A 52 1.52 -3.07 -15.51
N PRO A 53 2.01 -1.81 -15.63
CA PRO A 53 1.77 -0.81 -14.59
C PRO A 53 0.28 -0.60 -14.28
N ASP A 54 -0.59 -0.66 -15.29
CA ASP A 54 -2.03 -0.51 -15.10
C ASP A 54 -2.59 -1.63 -14.23
N ARG A 55 -2.13 -2.86 -14.45
CA ARG A 55 -2.57 -3.99 -13.65
C ARG A 55 -2.06 -3.90 -12.22
N VAL A 56 -0.84 -3.41 -12.04
CA VAL A 56 -0.29 -3.17 -10.71
C VAL A 56 -1.14 -2.13 -9.98
N GLU A 57 -1.41 -1.00 -10.63
CA GLU A 57 -2.24 0.07 -10.03
C GLU A 57 -3.60 -0.46 -9.62
N ARG A 58 -4.30 -1.16 -10.53
CA ARG A 58 -5.62 -1.70 -10.24
C ARG A 58 -5.61 -2.76 -9.15
N GLY A 59 -4.59 -3.62 -9.15
CA GLY A 59 -4.43 -4.65 -8.13
C GLY A 59 -4.24 -4.06 -6.75
N ILE A 60 -3.39 -3.05 -6.63
CA ILE A 60 -3.16 -2.36 -5.37
C ILE A 60 -4.45 -1.68 -4.90
N ARG A 61 -5.13 -0.97 -5.80
CA ARG A 61 -6.38 -0.31 -5.48
C ARG A 61 -7.42 -1.30 -4.98
N HIS A 62 -7.55 -2.45 -5.63
CA HIS A 62 -8.48 -3.49 -5.21
C HIS A 62 -8.12 -4.04 -3.83
N ALA A 63 -6.84 -4.27 -3.55
CA ALA A 63 -6.40 -4.73 -2.24
C ALA A 63 -6.77 -3.72 -1.14
N ILE A 64 -6.56 -2.44 -1.41
CA ILE A 64 -6.93 -1.38 -0.46
C ILE A 64 -8.44 -1.33 -0.26
N GLU A 65 -9.22 -1.49 -1.33
CA GLU A 65 -10.68 -1.54 -1.23
C GLU A 65 -11.15 -2.69 -0.34
N LEU A 66 -10.57 -3.87 -0.51
CA LEU A 66 -10.90 -5.00 0.34
C LEU A 66 -10.55 -4.75 1.80
N ALA A 67 -9.39 -4.15 2.05
CA ALA A 67 -8.98 -3.80 3.40
C ALA A 67 -9.96 -2.81 4.02
N TRP A 68 -10.39 -1.81 3.25
CA TRP A 68 -11.30 -0.78 3.73
C TRP A 68 -12.66 -1.33 4.11
N VAL A 69 -13.19 -2.24 3.30
CA VAL A 69 -14.50 -2.86 3.56
C VAL A 69 -14.44 -3.82 4.75
N ARG A 70 -13.34 -4.59 4.88
CA ARG A 70 -13.21 -5.66 5.88
C ARG A 70 -12.41 -5.27 7.11
N GLY A 71 -11.75 -4.11 7.05
CA GLY A 71 -10.85 -3.69 8.11
C GLY A 71 -11.55 -3.24 9.36
N ASN A 72 -10.82 -3.32 10.46
CA ASN A 72 -11.26 -2.80 11.73
C ASN A 72 -11.06 -1.28 11.76
N VAL A 73 -12.12 -0.54 12.08
CA VAL A 73 -12.08 0.92 12.09
C VAL A 73 -11.02 1.45 13.06
N ASP A 74 -10.87 0.81 14.21
CA ASP A 74 -9.88 1.25 15.20
C ASP A 74 -8.46 1.06 14.68
N LEU A 75 -8.18 -0.05 13.99
CA LEU A 75 -6.87 -0.27 13.38
C LEU A 75 -6.60 0.74 12.26
N MET A 76 -7.60 1.04 11.45
CA MET A 76 -7.45 2.05 10.40
C MET A 76 -7.18 3.41 10.99
N THR A 77 -7.90 3.79 12.03
CA THR A 77 -7.69 5.06 12.73
C THR A 77 -6.29 5.11 13.32
N ASP A 78 -5.82 4.03 13.91
CA ASP A 78 -4.46 3.94 14.45
C ASP A 78 -3.39 4.08 13.37
N TYR A 79 -3.61 3.46 12.20
CA TYR A 79 -2.65 3.52 11.09
C TYR A 79 -2.61 4.87 10.40
N PHE A 80 -3.78 5.44 10.12
CA PHE A 80 -3.85 6.66 9.32
C PHE A 80 -4.03 7.91 10.16
N GLY A 81 -4.58 7.74 11.37
CA GLY A 81 -4.72 8.81 12.33
C GLY A 81 -5.38 10.05 11.77
N TYR A 82 -4.72 11.18 11.98
CA TYR A 82 -5.23 12.47 11.55
C TYR A 82 -4.73 12.88 10.16
N THR A 83 -3.89 12.06 9.54
CA THR A 83 -3.27 12.40 8.26
C THR A 83 -4.23 12.24 7.10
N ILE A 84 -5.15 11.26 7.20
CA ILE A 84 -6.16 10.99 6.18
C ILE A 84 -7.54 11.20 6.78
N ASN A 85 -8.39 11.92 6.06
CA ASN A 85 -9.76 12.11 6.47
C ASN A 85 -10.58 10.86 6.13
N LEU A 86 -10.84 10.04 7.14
CA LEU A 86 -11.58 8.77 6.98
C LEU A 86 -13.01 8.99 6.49
N GLN A 87 -13.58 10.18 6.69
CA GLN A 87 -14.93 10.51 6.21
C GLN A 87 -14.98 10.63 4.69
N LYS A 88 -13.87 10.90 4.05
CA LYS A 88 -13.79 10.95 2.58
C LYS A 88 -13.75 9.56 1.95
N GLY A 89 -13.60 8.52 2.74
CA GLY A 89 -13.52 7.14 2.27
C GLY A 89 -12.09 6.60 2.27
N LYS A 90 -11.83 5.59 1.44
CA LYS A 90 -10.54 4.93 1.43
C LYS A 90 -9.42 5.85 0.93
N PRO A 91 -8.17 5.63 1.38
CA PRO A 91 -7.04 6.38 0.86
C PRO A 91 -6.74 6.00 -0.61
N THR A 92 -6.05 6.89 -1.31
CA THR A 92 -5.47 6.56 -2.61
C THR A 92 -4.32 5.57 -2.43
N ASN A 93 -3.90 4.93 -3.52
CA ASN A 93 -2.73 4.06 -3.49
C ASN A 93 -1.50 4.80 -2.96
N ALA A 94 -1.27 6.02 -3.45
CA ALA A 94 -0.13 6.83 -3.03
C ALA A 94 -0.17 7.14 -1.54
N GLU A 95 -1.33 7.54 -1.04
CA GLU A 95 -1.51 7.83 0.38
C GLU A 95 -1.27 6.59 1.24
N PHE A 96 -1.82 5.46 0.82
CA PHE A 96 -1.66 4.21 1.56
C PHE A 96 -0.19 3.78 1.62
N ILE A 97 0.49 3.77 0.48
CA ILE A 97 1.91 3.37 0.40
C ILE A 97 2.76 4.30 1.26
N ALA A 98 2.55 5.61 1.16
CA ALA A 98 3.31 6.58 1.94
C ALA A 98 3.08 6.40 3.44
N MET A 99 1.84 6.25 3.85
CA MET A 99 1.50 6.12 5.27
C MET A 99 2.08 4.85 5.89
N VAL A 100 1.94 3.72 5.20
CA VAL A 100 2.47 2.45 5.70
C VAL A 100 3.99 2.49 5.74
N SER A 101 4.62 3.02 4.69
CA SER A 101 6.07 3.14 4.62
C SER A 101 6.62 4.02 5.75
N ASP A 102 6.00 5.16 5.99
CA ASP A 102 6.40 6.06 7.06
C ASP A 102 6.23 5.42 8.43
N ARG A 103 5.12 4.72 8.63
CA ARG A 103 4.90 4.04 9.90
C ARG A 103 5.95 2.97 10.16
N ILE A 104 6.33 2.21 9.13
CA ILE A 104 7.37 1.19 9.26
C ILE A 104 8.70 1.86 9.60
N ARG A 105 9.05 2.97 8.95
CA ARG A 105 10.30 3.70 9.25
C ARG A 105 10.34 4.20 10.68
N LEU A 106 9.21 4.67 11.21
CA LEU A 106 9.15 5.20 12.56
C LEU A 106 9.22 4.13 13.64
N ASN A 107 8.76 2.92 13.35
CA ASN A 107 8.65 1.84 14.34
C ASN A 107 9.70 0.74 14.18
N TYR A 108 10.40 0.72 13.09
CA TYR A 108 11.43 -0.28 12.78
C TYR A 108 12.70 0.40 12.27
#